data_f6c28664214a6c235e291777cfaf5588
#
_entry.id   f6c28664214a6c235e291777cfaf5588
#
_cell.length_a   1.000
_cell.length_b   1.000
_cell.length_c   1.000
_cell.angle_alpha   90.00
_cell.angle_beta   90.00
_cell.angle_gamma   90.00
#
_symmetry.space_group_name_H-M   'P 1'
#
loop_
_entity.id
_entity.type
_entity.pdbx_description
1 polymer ?
#
loop_
_entity_poly.entity_id
_entity_poly.type
_entity_poly.pdbx_seq_one_letter_code
_entity_poly.pdbx_strand_id
1 'polypeptide(L)'
;TPLYSSAASDVYKRQVKQLEKLNIKPFDAVVVNLYPFVDTVMSGADSDAIIEKIDIGGPSMIRAAAKNHKSVAVITDPADYQLLANRIVSGEGFNLQEREYLAGKAFAHTAAYDASIFEWTSKAWQKPETLNTNDEEDSQNAVAVELPANYTRTWSLEHTLRYGENPHQQAGLYLDPLHKGGLAQAELLGGKPMSYNNYVDADAAWRAVWDFACLLYTSPSPRDGLLS
;
A
#
# COMPACT_ATOMS: atom_id res chain seq x y z
N THR A 1 25.89 26.88 -17.63
CA THR A 1 25.24 25.58 -18.00
C THR A 1 25.95 24.48 -17.24
N PRO A 2 25.28 23.68 -16.41
CA PRO A 2 25.98 22.72 -15.56
C PRO A 2 26.59 21.58 -16.40
N LEU A 3 27.86 21.32 -16.18
CA LEU A 3 28.68 20.27 -16.82
C LEU A 3 28.10 18.84 -16.62
N TYR A 4 27.17 18.66 -15.68
CA TYR A 4 26.53 17.37 -15.40
C TYR A 4 25.51 16.91 -16.47
N SER A 5 24.93 17.82 -17.25
CA SER A 5 23.95 17.45 -18.29
C SER A 5 24.59 16.83 -19.52
N SER A 6 25.84 17.22 -19.85
CA SER A 6 26.57 16.66 -21.01
C SER A 6 27.06 15.24 -20.70
N ALA A 7 27.61 14.99 -19.51
CA ALA A 7 28.10 13.65 -19.13
C ALA A 7 26.97 12.61 -19.07
N ALA A 8 25.79 12.95 -18.52
CA ALA A 8 24.64 12.07 -18.53
C ALA A 8 24.13 11.74 -19.95
N SER A 9 24.14 12.76 -20.82
CA SER A 9 23.77 12.57 -22.23
C SER A 9 24.78 11.66 -22.97
N ASP A 10 26.05 11.75 -22.67
CA ASP A 10 27.10 10.95 -23.32
C ASP A 10 27.10 9.49 -22.83
N VAL A 11 26.78 9.27 -21.52
CA VAL A 11 26.58 7.92 -20.98
C VAL A 11 25.38 7.26 -21.65
N TYR A 12 24.25 7.97 -21.76
CA TYR A 12 23.05 7.46 -22.42
C TYR A 12 23.31 7.09 -23.89
N LYS A 13 23.96 7.97 -24.66
CA LYS A 13 24.34 7.70 -26.05
C LYS A 13 25.25 6.47 -26.20
N ARG A 14 26.16 6.27 -25.24
CA ARG A 14 27.04 5.09 -25.23
C ARG A 14 26.27 3.82 -24.95
N GLN A 15 25.30 3.85 -24.00
CA GLN A 15 24.43 2.71 -23.70
C GLN A 15 23.60 2.31 -24.93
N VAL A 16 22.98 3.27 -25.62
CA VAL A 16 22.20 2.98 -26.84
C VAL A 16 23.07 2.33 -27.90
N LYS A 17 24.27 2.85 -28.17
CA LYS A 17 25.22 2.25 -29.12
C LYS A 17 25.66 0.84 -28.70
N GLN A 18 25.76 0.56 -27.40
CA GLN A 18 26.07 -0.80 -26.91
C GLN A 18 24.91 -1.76 -27.15
N LEU A 19 23.66 -1.32 -26.91
CA LEU A 19 22.49 -2.15 -27.22
C LEU A 19 22.40 -2.48 -28.69
N GLU A 20 22.61 -1.48 -29.57
CA GLU A 20 22.65 -1.69 -31.03
C GLU A 20 23.75 -2.69 -31.42
N LYS A 21 24.97 -2.53 -30.89
CA LYS A 21 26.09 -3.43 -31.15
C LYS A 21 25.83 -4.88 -30.70
N LEU A 22 25.08 -5.04 -29.64
CA LEU A 22 24.71 -6.34 -29.07
C LEU A 22 23.40 -6.90 -29.66
N ASN A 23 22.78 -6.18 -30.59
CA ASN A 23 21.47 -6.50 -31.17
C ASN A 23 20.38 -6.72 -30.11
N ILE A 24 20.42 -5.93 -29.02
CA ILE A 24 19.43 -5.96 -27.94
C ILE A 24 18.40 -4.87 -28.20
N LYS A 25 17.15 -5.26 -28.38
CA LYS A 25 16.03 -4.29 -28.51
C LYS A 25 15.65 -3.72 -27.15
N PRO A 26 15.35 -2.42 -27.06
CA PRO A 26 14.76 -1.84 -25.87
C PRO A 26 13.42 -2.51 -25.54
N PHE A 27 13.06 -2.50 -24.25
CA PHE A 27 11.72 -2.93 -23.81
C PHE A 27 10.74 -1.78 -23.92
N ASP A 28 9.57 -2.02 -24.49
CA ASP A 28 8.47 -1.05 -24.57
C ASP A 28 7.59 -1.10 -23.32
N ALA A 29 7.51 -2.26 -22.68
CA ALA A 29 6.77 -2.47 -21.44
C ALA A 29 7.47 -3.46 -20.52
N VAL A 30 7.26 -3.29 -19.22
CA VAL A 30 7.69 -4.18 -18.14
C VAL A 30 6.47 -4.53 -17.31
N VAL A 31 6.19 -5.82 -17.16
CA VAL A 31 5.08 -6.35 -16.37
C VAL A 31 5.64 -7.17 -15.23
N VAL A 32 5.39 -6.75 -14.00
CA VAL A 32 5.95 -7.39 -12.81
C VAL A 32 4.92 -7.43 -11.71
N ASN A 33 4.64 -8.63 -11.18
CA ASN A 33 3.93 -8.84 -9.93
C ASN A 33 4.93 -9.19 -8.84
N LEU A 34 4.79 -8.56 -7.67
CA LEU A 34 5.64 -8.86 -6.51
C LEU A 34 5.22 -10.18 -5.85
N TYR A 35 6.12 -10.77 -5.09
CA TYR A 35 5.81 -11.93 -4.26
C TYR A 35 4.70 -11.59 -3.26
N PRO A 36 3.82 -12.55 -2.93
CA PRO A 36 2.65 -12.34 -2.07
C PRO A 36 3.06 -12.26 -0.59
N PHE A 37 3.83 -11.25 -0.22
CA PHE A 37 4.34 -11.05 1.14
C PHE A 37 3.20 -10.92 2.14
N VAL A 38 2.23 -10.03 1.88
CA VAL A 38 1.08 -9.81 2.76
C VAL A 38 0.27 -11.09 2.97
N ASP A 39 -0.03 -11.82 1.89
CA ASP A 39 -0.80 -13.07 1.99
C ASP A 39 -0.05 -14.12 2.82
N THR A 40 1.28 -14.16 2.70
CA THR A 40 2.11 -15.08 3.48
C THR A 40 2.10 -14.71 4.96
N VAL A 41 2.21 -13.43 5.31
CA VAL A 41 2.06 -12.95 6.69
C VAL A 41 0.67 -13.31 7.24
N MET A 42 -0.38 -13.05 6.45
CA MET A 42 -1.76 -13.27 6.87
C MET A 42 -2.16 -14.75 6.95
N SER A 43 -1.40 -15.65 6.34
CA SER A 43 -1.58 -17.09 6.47
C SER A 43 -1.05 -17.64 7.81
N GLY A 44 -0.30 -16.83 8.57
CA GLY A 44 0.34 -17.28 9.82
C GLY A 44 1.58 -18.16 9.58
N ALA A 45 2.24 -18.01 8.43
CA ALA A 45 3.49 -18.70 8.13
C ALA A 45 4.59 -18.33 9.13
N ASP A 46 5.62 -19.19 9.25
CA ASP A 46 6.78 -18.89 10.08
C ASP A 46 7.65 -17.75 9.51
N SER A 47 8.55 -17.23 10.34
CA SER A 47 9.36 -16.07 9.99
C SER A 47 10.25 -16.33 8.77
N ASP A 48 10.80 -17.53 8.62
CA ASP A 48 11.70 -17.86 7.51
C ASP A 48 10.92 -17.89 6.19
N ALA A 49 9.73 -18.48 6.19
CA ALA A 49 8.85 -18.50 5.02
C ALA A 49 8.37 -17.09 4.62
N ILE A 50 8.15 -16.20 5.59
CA ILE A 50 7.79 -14.80 5.34
C ILE A 50 8.98 -14.03 4.75
N ILE A 51 10.19 -14.21 5.29
CA ILE A 51 11.41 -13.56 4.81
C ILE A 51 11.70 -13.96 3.36
N GLU A 52 11.52 -15.25 2.99
CA GLU A 52 11.66 -15.74 1.61
C GLU A 52 10.69 -15.07 0.61
N LYS A 53 9.62 -14.41 1.09
CA LYS A 53 8.69 -13.64 0.26
C LYS A 53 9.01 -12.15 0.19
N ILE A 54 10.14 -11.72 0.73
CA ILE A 54 10.65 -10.37 0.49
C ILE A 54 11.30 -10.34 -0.89
N ASP A 55 10.57 -9.78 -1.85
CA ASP A 55 11.02 -9.67 -3.24
C ASP A 55 12.05 -8.54 -3.37
N ILE A 56 13.24 -8.89 -3.85
CA ILE A 56 14.32 -7.92 -4.07
C ILE A 56 14.35 -7.47 -5.54
N GLY A 57 14.22 -8.39 -6.47
CA GLY A 57 14.34 -8.13 -7.90
C GLY A 57 13.14 -7.38 -8.47
N GLY A 58 11.93 -7.78 -8.06
CA GLY A 58 10.68 -7.18 -8.52
C GLY A 58 10.60 -5.67 -8.27
N PRO A 59 10.75 -5.19 -7.03
CA PRO A 59 10.75 -3.76 -6.74
C PRO A 59 11.84 -3.00 -7.50
N SER A 60 13.03 -3.58 -7.67
CA SER A 60 14.12 -2.97 -8.43
C SER A 60 13.75 -2.78 -9.90
N MET A 61 13.19 -3.80 -10.54
CA MET A 61 12.73 -3.73 -11.94
C MET A 61 11.58 -2.73 -12.11
N ILE A 62 10.60 -2.77 -11.22
CA ILE A 62 9.45 -1.84 -11.22
C ILE A 62 9.94 -0.39 -11.12
N ARG A 63 10.79 -0.09 -10.14
CA ARG A 63 11.30 1.28 -9.91
C ARG A 63 12.17 1.76 -11.07
N ALA A 64 12.98 0.88 -11.68
CA ALA A 64 13.78 1.22 -12.84
C ALA A 64 12.90 1.57 -14.06
N ALA A 65 11.88 0.75 -14.34
CA ALA A 65 10.94 0.99 -15.43
C ALA A 65 10.11 2.28 -15.18
N ALA A 66 9.57 2.45 -13.97
CA ALA A 66 8.81 3.66 -13.59
C ALA A 66 9.64 4.94 -13.74
N LYS A 67 10.90 4.93 -13.30
CA LYS A 67 11.82 6.05 -13.51
C LYS A 67 12.06 6.36 -14.99
N ASN A 68 12.03 5.34 -15.84
CA ASN A 68 12.22 5.44 -17.28
C ASN A 68 10.88 5.57 -18.06
N HIS A 69 9.82 6.07 -17.44
CA HIS A 69 8.47 6.21 -18.01
C HIS A 69 8.44 6.93 -19.37
N LYS A 70 9.43 7.76 -19.67
CA LYS A 70 9.51 8.42 -20.98
C LYS A 70 9.62 7.42 -22.15
N SER A 71 10.17 6.24 -21.88
CA SER A 71 10.43 5.21 -22.89
C SER A 71 9.73 3.88 -22.63
N VAL A 72 9.36 3.57 -21.37
CA VAL A 72 8.87 2.25 -20.94
C VAL A 72 7.56 2.41 -20.18
N ALA A 73 6.56 1.59 -20.52
CA ALA A 73 5.38 1.40 -19.70
C ALA A 73 5.68 0.37 -18.60
N VAL A 74 5.20 0.60 -17.37
CA VAL A 74 5.34 -0.36 -16.27
C VAL A 74 3.96 -0.77 -15.75
N ILE A 75 3.70 -2.06 -15.67
CA ILE A 75 2.42 -2.63 -15.23
C ILE A 75 2.68 -3.52 -14.02
N THR A 76 2.04 -3.17 -12.91
CA THR A 76 2.19 -3.85 -11.62
C THR A 76 0.87 -4.41 -11.09
N ASP A 77 -0.23 -4.12 -11.79
CA ASP A 77 -1.58 -4.45 -11.36
C ASP A 77 -2.27 -5.29 -12.45
N PRO A 78 -2.75 -6.51 -12.13
CA PRO A 78 -3.51 -7.32 -13.08
C PRO A 78 -4.74 -6.62 -13.69
N ALA A 79 -5.33 -5.64 -12.98
CA ALA A 79 -6.43 -4.85 -13.50
C ALA A 79 -6.06 -4.05 -14.76
N ASP A 80 -4.77 -3.75 -14.95
CA ASP A 80 -4.27 -3.03 -16.13
C ASP A 80 -3.90 -3.95 -17.32
N TYR A 81 -4.03 -5.28 -17.18
CA TYR A 81 -3.66 -6.23 -18.25
C TYR A 81 -4.54 -6.08 -19.50
N GLN A 82 -5.81 -5.75 -19.33
CA GLN A 82 -6.68 -5.50 -20.47
C GLN A 82 -6.26 -4.25 -21.24
N LEU A 83 -5.80 -3.20 -20.55
CA LEU A 83 -5.25 -2.00 -21.19
C LEU A 83 -3.98 -2.36 -21.98
N LEU A 84 -3.07 -3.15 -21.40
CA LEU A 84 -1.88 -3.63 -22.10
C LEU A 84 -2.24 -4.43 -23.36
N ALA A 85 -3.16 -5.39 -23.23
CA ALA A 85 -3.60 -6.21 -24.37
C ALA A 85 -4.16 -5.35 -25.50
N ASN A 86 -4.99 -4.35 -25.18
CA ASN A 86 -5.56 -3.43 -26.17
C ASN A 86 -4.46 -2.63 -26.89
N ARG A 87 -3.43 -2.14 -26.16
CA ARG A 87 -2.29 -1.41 -26.75
C ARG A 87 -1.42 -2.27 -27.64
N ILE A 88 -1.23 -3.54 -27.28
CA ILE A 88 -0.50 -4.51 -28.12
C ILE A 88 -1.27 -4.78 -29.42
N VAL A 89 -2.58 -5.01 -29.33
CA VAL A 89 -3.43 -5.33 -30.50
C VAL A 89 -3.55 -4.14 -31.44
N SER A 90 -3.71 -2.90 -30.92
CA SER A 90 -3.76 -1.69 -31.76
C SER A 90 -2.43 -1.35 -32.39
N GLY A 91 -1.31 -1.79 -31.83
CA GLY A 91 0.04 -1.44 -32.28
C GLY A 91 0.45 0.01 -32.00
N GLU A 92 -0.39 0.78 -31.26
CA GLU A 92 -0.13 2.19 -30.95
C GLU A 92 0.84 2.39 -29.78
N GLY A 93 0.99 1.35 -28.91
CA GLY A 93 1.74 1.46 -27.67
C GLY A 93 1.07 2.39 -26.64
N PHE A 94 1.81 2.75 -25.62
CA PHE A 94 1.35 3.70 -24.57
C PHE A 94 1.83 5.12 -24.90
N ASN A 95 0.95 6.11 -24.78
CA ASN A 95 1.35 7.51 -24.85
C ASN A 95 2.07 7.94 -23.55
N LEU A 96 2.66 9.15 -23.52
CA LEU A 96 3.44 9.61 -22.38
C LEU A 96 2.59 9.74 -21.12
N GLN A 97 1.38 10.29 -21.22
CA GLN A 97 0.49 10.49 -20.08
C GLN A 97 0.08 9.16 -19.43
N GLU A 98 -0.18 8.13 -20.24
CA GLU A 98 -0.47 6.78 -19.74
C GLU A 98 0.74 6.18 -19.04
N ARG A 99 1.94 6.35 -19.58
CA ARG A 99 3.17 5.87 -18.94
C ARG A 99 3.47 6.60 -17.63
N GLU A 100 3.21 7.90 -17.55
CA GLU A 100 3.33 8.69 -16.32
C GLU A 100 2.33 8.19 -15.25
N TYR A 101 1.09 7.94 -15.64
CA TYR A 101 0.07 7.38 -14.74
C TYR A 101 0.47 6.00 -14.21
N LEU A 102 0.88 5.09 -15.09
CA LEU A 102 1.34 3.76 -14.74
C LEU A 102 2.60 3.80 -13.85
N ALA A 103 3.52 4.71 -14.11
CA ALA A 103 4.70 4.92 -13.26
C ALA A 103 4.31 5.40 -11.86
N GLY A 104 3.33 6.27 -11.75
CA GLY A 104 2.76 6.69 -10.46
C GLY A 104 2.18 5.52 -9.68
N LYS A 105 1.36 4.67 -10.33
CA LYS A 105 0.84 3.41 -9.74
C LYS A 105 1.98 2.49 -9.29
N ALA A 106 3.01 2.33 -10.10
CA ALA A 106 4.15 1.49 -9.79
C ALA A 106 4.93 1.95 -8.56
N PHE A 107 5.15 3.27 -8.39
CA PHE A 107 5.76 3.82 -7.17
C PHE A 107 4.86 3.65 -5.95
N ALA A 108 3.54 3.84 -6.08
CA ALA A 108 2.60 3.58 -4.99
C ALA A 108 2.62 2.11 -4.57
N HIS A 109 2.67 1.18 -5.54
CA HIS A 109 2.74 -0.26 -5.31
C HIS A 109 4.00 -0.67 -4.53
N THR A 110 5.19 -0.18 -4.94
CA THR A 110 6.44 -0.48 -4.23
C THR A 110 6.49 0.17 -2.85
N ALA A 111 5.93 1.37 -2.68
CA ALA A 111 5.85 2.03 -1.38
C ALA A 111 4.95 1.26 -0.40
N ALA A 112 3.80 0.76 -0.87
CA ALA A 112 2.90 -0.06 -0.07
C ALA A 112 3.54 -1.41 0.30
N TYR A 113 4.28 -2.02 -0.61
CA TYR A 113 5.02 -3.24 -0.38
C TYR A 113 6.08 -3.07 0.71
N ASP A 114 6.94 -2.05 0.60
CA ASP A 114 7.98 -1.76 1.60
C ASP A 114 7.38 -1.39 2.97
N ALA A 115 6.24 -0.67 2.98
CA ALA A 115 5.54 -0.34 4.22
C ALA A 115 5.01 -1.59 4.93
N SER A 116 4.49 -2.57 4.18
CA SER A 116 4.04 -3.84 4.75
C SER A 116 5.19 -4.66 5.33
N ILE A 117 6.35 -4.68 4.65
CA ILE A 117 7.56 -5.31 5.16
C ILE A 117 8.01 -4.62 6.45
N PHE A 118 8.06 -3.29 6.45
CA PHE A 118 8.45 -2.51 7.64
C PHE A 118 7.50 -2.76 8.82
N GLU A 119 6.19 -2.79 8.59
CA GLU A 119 5.22 -3.05 9.65
C GLU A 119 5.40 -4.44 10.27
N TRP A 120 5.65 -5.46 9.45
CA TRP A 120 5.91 -6.80 9.94
C TRP A 120 7.25 -6.88 10.68
N THR A 121 8.35 -6.37 10.11
CA THR A 121 9.69 -6.42 10.71
C THR A 121 9.77 -5.65 12.01
N SER A 122 9.08 -4.52 12.13
CA SER A 122 9.03 -3.72 13.36
C SER A 122 8.40 -4.46 14.54
N LYS A 123 7.52 -5.43 14.26
CA LYS A 123 6.91 -6.31 15.28
C LYS A 123 7.72 -7.58 15.52
N ALA A 124 8.29 -8.16 14.45
CA ALA A 124 9.02 -9.42 14.50
C ALA A 124 10.46 -9.25 15.01
N TRP A 125 11.11 -8.15 14.70
CA TRP A 125 12.51 -7.88 15.04
C TRP A 125 12.59 -6.80 16.12
N GLN A 126 12.70 -7.23 17.38
CA GLN A 126 12.83 -6.29 18.49
C GLN A 126 14.24 -5.67 18.52
N LYS A 127 14.32 -4.42 18.98
CA LYS A 127 15.61 -3.73 19.18
C LYS A 127 16.40 -4.48 20.25
N PRO A 128 17.66 -4.90 19.98
CA PRO A 128 18.50 -5.51 20.99
C PRO A 128 18.78 -4.55 22.16
N GLU A 129 18.79 -5.05 23.38
CA GLU A 129 19.12 -4.26 24.58
C GLU A 129 20.47 -3.53 24.47
N THR A 130 21.44 -4.15 23.78
CA THR A 130 22.78 -3.57 23.54
C THR A 130 22.76 -2.29 22.70
N LEU A 131 21.65 -1.98 22.00
CA LEU A 131 21.48 -0.73 21.25
C LEU A 131 20.69 0.34 22.03
N ASN A 132 20.32 0.08 23.26
CA ASN A 132 19.73 1.08 24.14
C ASN A 132 20.86 1.98 24.67
N THR A 133 20.96 3.21 24.14
CA THR A 133 22.00 4.18 24.50
C THR A 133 21.57 5.14 25.60
N ASN A 134 20.42 4.91 26.24
CA ASN A 134 19.94 5.78 27.30
C ASN A 134 20.55 5.35 28.65
N ASP A 135 21.66 6.01 29.01
CA ASP A 135 22.24 6.04 30.36
C ASP A 135 21.35 6.91 31.28
N GLU A 136 20.05 6.62 31.37
CA GLU A 136 19.19 7.26 32.36
C GLU A 136 18.81 6.24 33.45
N GLU A 137 19.58 6.29 34.52
CA GLU A 137 19.36 5.57 35.80
C GLU A 137 18.08 6.02 36.54
N ASP A 138 17.08 6.61 35.88
CA ASP A 138 15.91 7.15 36.59
C ASP A 138 14.58 6.80 35.94
N SER A 139 14.18 5.54 36.04
CA SER A 139 12.78 5.16 35.79
C SER A 139 12.39 3.90 36.57
N GLN A 140 12.13 4.06 37.84
CA GLN A 140 11.39 3.06 38.59
C GLN A 140 9.96 2.96 38.09
N ASN A 141 9.59 1.80 37.48
CA ASN A 141 8.23 1.33 37.31
C ASN A 141 7.29 1.91 36.27
N ALA A 142 7.75 2.39 35.11
CA ALA A 142 6.87 2.49 33.95
C ALA A 142 7.36 1.49 32.89
N VAL A 143 6.48 0.64 32.37
CA VAL A 143 6.71 -0.04 31.08
C VAL A 143 6.74 1.07 30.04
N ALA A 144 7.91 1.58 29.77
CA ALA A 144 8.08 2.60 28.74
C ALA A 144 7.74 1.98 27.39
N VAL A 145 6.55 2.25 26.90
CA VAL A 145 6.19 1.95 25.50
C VAL A 145 7.03 2.90 24.66
N GLU A 146 8.17 2.42 24.18
CA GLU A 146 9.01 3.19 23.26
C GLU A 146 8.26 3.38 21.95
N LEU A 147 7.90 4.64 21.64
CA LEU A 147 7.27 4.94 20.38
C LEU A 147 8.30 4.77 19.24
N PRO A 148 7.91 4.17 18.10
CA PRO A 148 8.82 3.99 16.98
C PRO A 148 9.23 5.34 16.40
N ALA A 149 10.53 5.50 16.06
CA ALA A 149 11.05 6.71 15.42
C ALA A 149 10.38 7.01 14.06
N ASN A 150 9.94 5.96 13.36
CA ASN A 150 9.19 6.06 12.12
C ASN A 150 7.92 5.23 12.23
N TYR A 151 6.80 5.79 11.78
CA TYR A 151 5.54 5.10 11.66
C TYR A 151 5.07 5.18 10.20
N THR A 152 4.94 4.02 9.56
CA THR A 152 4.51 3.92 8.16
C THR A 152 3.40 2.90 8.07
N ARG A 153 2.31 3.28 7.43
CA ARG A 153 1.16 2.41 7.17
C ARG A 153 0.52 2.77 5.84
N THR A 154 0.02 1.77 5.15
CA THR A 154 -0.72 1.96 3.91
C THR A 154 -2.12 1.38 4.04
N TRP A 155 -3.07 2.03 3.38
CA TRP A 155 -4.44 1.57 3.26
C TRP A 155 -4.84 1.57 1.79
N SER A 156 -5.54 0.54 1.37
CA SER A 156 -6.08 0.41 0.02
C SER A 156 -7.52 0.90 -0.01
N LEU A 157 -7.85 1.77 -0.96
CA LEU A 157 -9.22 2.21 -1.17
C LEU A 157 -10.08 1.03 -1.64
N GLU A 158 -11.05 0.66 -0.83
CA GLU A 158 -12.03 -0.38 -1.18
C GLU A 158 -13.14 0.20 -2.05
N HIS A 159 -13.76 1.26 -1.59
CA HIS A 159 -14.74 1.99 -2.40
C HIS A 159 -14.95 3.43 -1.89
N THR A 160 -15.40 4.28 -2.81
CA THR A 160 -15.80 5.65 -2.50
C THR A 160 -17.21 5.64 -1.91
N LEU A 161 -17.40 6.35 -0.80
CA LEU A 161 -18.70 6.53 -0.18
C LEU A 161 -19.47 7.67 -0.87
N ARG A 162 -20.79 7.72 -0.67
CA ARG A 162 -21.65 8.72 -1.32
C ARG A 162 -21.27 10.16 -0.96
N TYR A 163 -20.88 10.40 0.29
CA TYR A 163 -20.40 11.66 0.84
C TYR A 163 -19.75 11.41 2.20
N GLY A 164 -19.04 12.41 2.75
CA GLY A 164 -18.44 12.37 4.08
C GLY A 164 -19.43 12.63 5.19
N GLU A 165 -18.99 13.31 6.25
CA GLU A 165 -19.87 13.75 7.33
C GLU A 165 -20.97 14.68 6.80
N ASN A 166 -20.60 15.55 5.87
CA ASN A 166 -21.50 16.49 5.20
C ASN A 166 -21.61 16.18 3.69
N PRO A 167 -22.73 16.56 3.02
CA PRO A 167 -23.00 16.21 1.62
C PRO A 167 -21.95 16.70 0.61
N HIS A 168 -21.22 17.77 0.90
CA HIS A 168 -20.19 18.34 0.03
C HIS A 168 -18.81 17.73 0.22
N GLN A 169 -18.62 16.84 1.20
CA GLN A 169 -17.35 16.18 1.49
C GLN A 169 -17.24 14.85 0.77
N GLN A 170 -16.04 14.53 0.31
CA GLN A 170 -15.71 13.20 -0.20
C GLN A 170 -15.30 12.29 0.95
N ALA A 171 -15.64 11.01 0.84
CA ALA A 171 -15.20 9.97 1.76
C ALA A 171 -14.91 8.67 1.02
N GLY A 172 -14.02 7.88 1.57
CA GLY A 172 -13.66 6.54 1.08
C GLY A 172 -13.52 5.56 2.23
N LEU A 173 -13.85 4.32 1.98
CA LEU A 173 -13.54 3.21 2.85
C LEU A 173 -12.20 2.63 2.43
N TYR A 174 -11.28 2.54 3.37
CA TYR A 174 -9.94 2.01 3.15
C TYR A 174 -9.71 0.77 4.00
N LEU A 175 -9.05 -0.23 3.43
CA LEU A 175 -8.67 -1.46 4.11
C LEU A 175 -7.20 -1.44 4.48
N ASP A 176 -6.90 -2.01 5.65
CA ASP A 176 -5.55 -2.33 6.08
C ASP A 176 -5.20 -3.74 5.58
N PRO A 177 -4.17 -3.91 4.74
CA PRO A 177 -3.84 -5.21 4.17
C PRO A 177 -3.33 -6.22 5.19
N LEU A 178 -2.76 -5.76 6.31
CA LEU A 178 -2.19 -6.62 7.35
C LEU A 178 -3.16 -6.91 8.50
N HIS A 179 -4.38 -6.39 8.46
CA HIS A 179 -5.39 -6.63 9.50
C HIS A 179 -6.68 -7.16 8.89
N LYS A 180 -7.15 -8.29 9.42
CA LYS A 180 -8.44 -8.86 9.05
C LYS A 180 -9.48 -8.56 10.11
N GLY A 181 -10.71 -8.30 9.64
CA GLY A 181 -11.87 -8.09 10.50
C GLY A 181 -12.29 -6.63 10.64
N GLY A 182 -13.26 -6.41 11.51
CA GLY A 182 -13.90 -5.11 11.69
C GLY A 182 -14.92 -4.76 10.61
N LEU A 183 -15.59 -3.64 10.79
CA LEU A 183 -16.69 -3.21 9.90
C LEU A 183 -16.23 -2.86 8.48
N ALA A 184 -14.95 -2.48 8.31
CA ALA A 184 -14.42 -2.14 7.00
C ALA A 184 -14.37 -3.36 6.04
N GLN A 185 -14.32 -4.57 6.59
CA GLN A 185 -14.29 -5.83 5.85
C GLN A 185 -15.58 -6.64 6.00
N ALA A 186 -16.63 -6.05 6.57
CA ALA A 186 -17.91 -6.71 6.77
C ALA A 186 -18.66 -6.87 5.43
N GLU A 187 -19.25 -8.03 5.24
CA GLU A 187 -20.10 -8.31 4.09
C GLU A 187 -21.47 -7.62 4.25
N LEU A 188 -21.90 -6.87 3.24
CA LEU A 188 -23.21 -6.27 3.19
C LEU A 188 -24.23 -7.30 2.69
N LEU A 189 -24.96 -7.94 3.60
CA LEU A 189 -25.94 -8.97 3.27
C LEU A 189 -27.23 -8.43 2.63
N GLY A 190 -27.50 -7.12 2.72
CA GLY A 190 -28.68 -6.51 2.15
C GLY A 190 -28.82 -5.03 2.49
N GLY A 191 -29.77 -4.34 1.85
CA GLY A 191 -30.00 -2.94 2.05
C GLY A 191 -29.18 -2.01 1.12
N LYS A 192 -29.11 -0.73 1.48
CA LYS A 192 -28.34 0.27 0.73
C LYS A 192 -26.89 0.26 1.20
N PRO A 193 -25.90 0.58 0.33
CA PRO A 193 -24.52 0.77 0.75
C PRO A 193 -24.42 1.76 1.90
N MET A 194 -23.57 1.46 2.88
CA MET A 194 -23.39 2.30 4.05
C MET A 194 -22.81 3.66 3.68
N SER A 195 -23.27 4.71 4.37
CA SER A 195 -22.68 6.05 4.29
C SER A 195 -21.55 6.19 5.32
N TYR A 196 -20.80 7.30 5.24
CA TYR A 196 -19.79 7.64 6.23
C TYR A 196 -20.36 7.59 7.67
N ASN A 197 -21.46 8.27 7.91
CA ASN A 197 -22.09 8.31 9.24
C ASN A 197 -22.54 6.92 9.71
N ASN A 198 -23.02 6.06 8.78
CA ASN A 198 -23.37 4.68 9.16
C ASN A 198 -22.15 3.86 9.61
N TYR A 199 -21.00 4.04 8.95
CA TYR A 199 -19.75 3.38 9.40
C TYR A 199 -19.31 3.89 10.76
N VAL A 200 -19.36 5.21 11.01
CA VAL A 200 -18.99 5.81 12.30
C VAL A 200 -19.90 5.31 13.42
N ASP A 201 -21.23 5.34 13.20
CA ASP A 201 -22.21 4.89 14.19
C ASP A 201 -22.06 3.38 14.47
N ALA A 202 -21.91 2.58 13.43
CA ALA A 202 -21.77 1.13 13.55
C ALA A 202 -20.45 0.73 14.23
N ASP A 203 -19.33 1.42 13.92
CA ASP A 203 -18.03 1.16 14.59
C ASP A 203 -18.10 1.52 16.07
N ALA A 204 -18.73 2.64 16.41
CA ALA A 204 -18.92 3.03 17.81
C ALA A 204 -19.77 2.01 18.57
N ALA A 205 -20.89 1.56 17.97
CA ALA A 205 -21.73 0.52 18.56
C ALA A 205 -20.99 -0.81 18.71
N TRP A 206 -20.22 -1.22 17.69
CA TRP A 206 -19.41 -2.43 17.73
C TRP A 206 -18.37 -2.40 18.86
N ARG A 207 -17.64 -1.29 19.01
CA ARG A 207 -16.66 -1.12 20.11
C ARG A 207 -17.33 -1.16 21.45
N ALA A 208 -18.47 -0.46 21.63
CA ALA A 208 -19.21 -0.46 22.88
C ALA A 208 -19.64 -1.86 23.30
N VAL A 209 -20.02 -2.74 22.37
CA VAL A 209 -20.38 -4.14 22.67
C VAL A 209 -19.19 -4.93 23.21
N TRP A 210 -17.99 -4.68 22.66
CA TRP A 210 -16.79 -5.42 23.09
C TRP A 210 -16.25 -5.01 24.46
N ASP A 211 -16.64 -3.84 24.97
CA ASP A 211 -16.26 -3.39 26.31
C ASP A 211 -17.02 -4.14 27.43
N PHE A 212 -18.07 -4.90 27.07
CA PHE A 212 -18.88 -5.64 28.04
C PHE A 212 -18.66 -7.15 27.94
N ALA A 213 -18.31 -7.79 29.05
CA ALA A 213 -18.12 -9.24 29.14
C ALA A 213 -19.45 -10.04 29.15
N CYS A 214 -20.60 -9.38 29.25
CA CYS A 214 -21.93 -9.99 29.32
C CYS A 214 -22.84 -9.44 28.21
N LEU A 215 -23.98 -10.12 27.99
CA LEU A 215 -24.95 -9.79 26.94
C LEU A 215 -25.42 -8.33 27.00
N LEU A 216 -25.25 -7.61 25.90
CA LEU A 216 -25.82 -6.30 25.67
C LEU A 216 -27.05 -6.45 24.77
N TYR A 217 -28.26 -6.19 25.32
CA TYR A 217 -29.50 -6.39 24.58
C TYR A 217 -29.86 -5.22 23.66
N THR A 218 -29.44 -4.00 24.00
CA THR A 218 -29.72 -2.80 23.23
C THR A 218 -28.55 -1.82 23.36
N SER A 219 -28.11 -1.27 22.23
CA SER A 219 -27.28 -0.07 22.18
C SER A 219 -28.12 1.01 21.51
N PRO A 220 -28.80 1.90 22.28
CA PRO A 220 -29.62 2.93 21.70
C PRO A 220 -28.74 3.92 20.93
N SER A 221 -29.18 4.26 19.70
CA SER A 221 -28.58 5.36 18.96
C SER A 221 -28.75 6.67 19.73
N PRO A 222 -27.76 7.56 19.75
CA PRO A 222 -27.93 8.89 20.35
C PRO A 222 -29.14 9.68 19.81
N ARG A 223 -29.67 9.28 18.65
CA ARG A 223 -30.88 9.89 18.05
C ARG A 223 -32.19 9.37 18.64
N ASP A 224 -32.18 8.20 19.26
CA ASP A 224 -33.41 7.61 19.84
C ASP A 224 -33.81 8.23 21.16
N GLY A 225 -32.91 8.97 21.82
CA GLY A 225 -33.16 9.67 23.08
C GLY A 225 -33.93 10.99 22.93
N LEU A 226 -34.26 11.42 21.70
CA LEU A 226 -34.95 12.68 21.44
C LEU A 226 -36.45 12.51 21.11
N LEU A 227 -37.01 11.31 21.23
CA LEU A 227 -38.40 10.98 20.89
C LEU A 227 -39.24 10.55 22.12
N SER A 228 -38.79 10.86 23.33
CA SER A 228 -39.59 10.64 24.56
C SER A 228 -40.01 11.94 25.18
#